data_9c838391930bcb2dd58e2a59d9d9ecf4
#
_entry.id   9c838391930bcb2dd58e2a59d9d9ecf4
#
_cell.length_a   1.000
_cell.length_b   1.000
_cell.length_c   1.000
_cell.angle_alpha   90.00
_cell.angle_beta   90.00
_cell.angle_gamma   90.00
#
_symmetry.space_group_name_H-M   'P 1'
#
loop_
_entity.id
_entity.type
_entity.pdbx_description
1 polymer ?
#
loop_
_entity_poly.entity_id
_entity_poly.type
_entity_poly.pdbx_seq_one_letter_code
_entity_poly.pdbx_strand_id
1 'polypeptide(L)'
;MSNIVSKLTDIRQNIERRSAGSRSQYLRLINKWKDKSPNTNSMGCSNVAHTFAACNKSSPDAINQPMIGIVSAYNDMLSAHAPFEQYPKILKDHGEDLGLNVQVAAGVPAMCDGITQGEPGMELSLFSRDTIALSTAIGLSHNVFNGIVCMG
;
A
#
# COMPACT_ATOMS: atom_id res chain seq x y z
N MET A 1 -0.68 28.88 13.09
CA MET A 1 -0.37 27.45 12.99
C MET A 1 -0.97 26.59 14.12
N SER A 2 -0.98 27.04 15.38
CA SER A 2 -1.54 26.26 16.52
C SER A 2 -3.01 25.84 16.35
N ASN A 3 -3.86 26.67 15.79
CA ASN A 3 -5.29 26.38 15.62
C ASN A 3 -5.58 25.26 14.59
N ILE A 4 -4.76 25.12 13.55
CA ILE A 4 -4.92 24.06 12.55
C ILE A 4 -4.50 22.71 13.14
N VAL A 5 -3.39 22.67 13.85
CA VAL A 5 -2.90 21.43 14.49
C VAL A 5 -3.89 20.95 15.55
N SER A 6 -4.46 21.84 16.36
CA SER A 6 -5.51 21.50 17.32
C SER A 6 -6.73 20.89 16.64
N LYS A 7 -7.24 21.54 15.58
CA LYS A 7 -8.39 21.02 14.83
C LYS A 7 -8.13 19.66 14.20
N LEU A 8 -6.94 19.42 13.65
CA LEU A 8 -6.55 18.12 13.09
C LEU A 8 -6.50 17.04 14.18
N THR A 9 -6.00 17.39 15.35
CA THR A 9 -5.98 16.48 16.50
C THR A 9 -7.39 16.10 16.95
N ASP A 10 -8.30 17.06 17.04
CA ASP A 10 -9.70 16.82 17.39
C ASP A 10 -10.42 15.94 16.36
N ILE A 11 -10.17 16.19 15.08
CA ILE A 11 -10.71 15.36 13.98
C ILE A 11 -10.20 13.93 14.11
N ARG A 12 -8.90 13.75 14.30
CA ARG A 12 -8.29 12.42 14.49
C ARG A 12 -8.92 11.67 15.66
N GLN A 13 -9.03 12.30 16.83
CA GLN A 13 -9.62 11.69 18.01
C GLN A 13 -11.08 11.31 17.80
N ASN A 14 -11.85 12.14 17.08
CA ASN A 14 -13.23 11.85 16.74
C ASN A 14 -13.35 10.64 15.79
N ILE A 15 -12.46 10.53 14.80
CA ILE A 15 -12.40 9.38 13.89
C ILE A 15 -12.05 8.11 14.67
N GLU A 16 -11.02 8.16 15.51
CA GLU A 16 -10.60 7.03 16.34
C GLU A 16 -11.73 6.53 17.23
N ARG A 17 -12.43 7.43 17.92
CA ARG A 17 -13.57 7.10 18.76
C ARG A 17 -14.72 6.46 17.99
N ARG A 18 -15.07 7.01 16.83
CA ARG A 18 -16.19 6.52 16.00
C ARG A 18 -15.90 5.17 15.36
N SER A 19 -14.64 4.93 15.00
CA SER A 19 -14.21 3.72 14.32
C SER A 19 -13.70 2.61 15.25
N ALA A 20 -13.63 2.85 16.55
CA ALA A 20 -13.01 1.92 17.51
C ALA A 20 -13.56 0.50 17.42
N GLY A 21 -14.87 0.33 17.33
CA GLY A 21 -15.52 -0.97 17.22
C GLY A 21 -15.22 -1.68 15.90
N SER A 22 -15.44 -1.01 14.77
CA SER A 22 -15.20 -1.56 13.43
C SER A 22 -13.71 -1.82 13.20
N ARG A 23 -12.85 -0.92 13.69
CA ARG A 23 -11.40 -1.09 13.62
C ARG A 23 -10.93 -2.32 14.40
N SER A 24 -11.46 -2.54 15.60
CA SER A 24 -11.15 -3.73 16.41
C SER A 24 -11.57 -5.03 15.73
N GLN A 25 -12.72 -5.03 15.04
CA GLN A 25 -13.17 -6.18 14.27
C GLN A 25 -12.25 -6.42 13.06
N TYR A 26 -11.92 -5.37 12.34
CA TYR A 26 -11.01 -5.44 11.19
C TYR A 26 -9.63 -5.96 11.61
N LEU A 27 -9.03 -5.42 12.66
CA LEU A 27 -7.74 -5.86 13.16
C LEU A 27 -7.75 -7.31 13.61
N ARG A 28 -8.84 -7.80 14.22
CA ARG A 28 -9.01 -9.22 14.55
C ARG A 28 -9.05 -10.10 13.32
N LEU A 29 -9.71 -9.65 12.25
CA LEU A 29 -9.75 -10.37 10.97
C LEU A 29 -8.35 -10.50 10.34
N ILE A 30 -7.60 -9.41 10.27
CA ILE A 30 -6.25 -9.43 9.69
C ILE A 30 -5.30 -10.26 10.54
N ASN A 31 -5.35 -10.12 11.87
CA ASN A 31 -4.47 -10.88 12.77
C ASN A 31 -4.79 -12.38 12.77
N LYS A 32 -6.04 -12.77 12.52
CA LYS A 32 -6.42 -14.19 12.37
C LYS A 32 -5.63 -14.88 11.24
N TRP A 33 -5.28 -14.15 10.20
CA TRP A 33 -4.46 -14.67 9.11
C TRP A 33 -2.97 -14.67 9.46
N LYS A 34 -2.50 -13.67 10.23
CA LYS A 34 -1.13 -13.63 10.74
C LYS A 34 -0.83 -14.78 11.70
N ASP A 35 -1.77 -15.09 12.59
CA ASP A 35 -1.63 -16.19 13.54
C ASP A 35 -1.59 -17.56 12.84
N LYS A 36 -2.07 -17.66 11.61
CA LYS A 36 -2.01 -18.84 10.75
C LYS A 36 -0.85 -18.83 9.78
N SER A 37 -0.14 -17.73 9.66
CA SER A 37 1.08 -17.64 8.85
C SER A 37 2.11 -18.61 9.44
N PRO A 38 2.80 -19.41 8.62
CA PRO A 38 3.85 -20.28 9.11
C PRO A 38 4.82 -19.42 9.91
N ASN A 39 5.04 -19.88 11.10
CA ASN A 39 5.85 -19.23 12.12
C ASN A 39 7.12 -18.64 11.47
N THR A 40 7.37 -17.36 11.67
CA THR A 40 8.58 -16.68 11.18
C THR A 40 9.87 -17.41 11.58
N ASN A 41 9.80 -18.29 12.59
CA ASN A 41 10.89 -19.17 13.01
C ASN A 41 11.19 -20.30 12.03
N SER A 42 10.35 -20.56 11.02
CA SER A 42 10.58 -21.60 10.00
C SER A 42 10.83 -21.00 8.60
N MET A 43 11.59 -19.92 8.53
CA MET A 43 11.79 -19.15 7.29
C MET A 43 12.43 -19.94 6.14
N GLY A 44 13.06 -21.06 6.37
CA GLY A 44 13.77 -21.82 5.34
C GLY A 44 12.89 -22.37 4.22
N CYS A 45 11.59 -22.51 4.43
CA CYS A 45 10.63 -23.04 3.44
C CYS A 45 9.37 -22.18 3.31
N SER A 46 9.33 -21.01 3.93
CA SER A 46 8.16 -20.13 3.93
C SER A 46 8.24 -19.14 2.79
N ASN A 47 7.12 -18.94 2.09
CA ASN A 47 7.00 -17.93 1.04
C ASN A 47 7.34 -16.50 1.52
N VAL A 48 7.25 -16.27 2.83
CA VAL A 48 7.64 -15.02 3.48
C VAL A 48 9.13 -14.72 3.29
N ALA A 49 9.99 -15.75 3.23
CA ALA A 49 11.42 -15.58 3.00
C ALA A 49 11.73 -14.86 1.68
N HIS A 50 10.94 -15.12 0.63
CA HIS A 50 11.10 -14.44 -0.66
C HIS A 50 10.79 -12.94 -0.56
N THR A 51 9.76 -12.59 0.19
CA THR A 51 9.41 -11.18 0.44
C THR A 51 10.51 -10.47 1.22
N PHE A 52 11.03 -11.09 2.27
CA PHE A 52 12.14 -10.53 3.05
C PHE A 52 13.45 -10.46 2.27
N ALA A 53 13.68 -11.37 1.33
CA ALA A 53 14.85 -11.28 0.46
C ALA A 53 14.86 -10.02 -0.40
N ALA A 54 13.68 -9.47 -0.70
CA ALA A 54 13.51 -8.24 -1.46
C ALA A 54 13.43 -6.96 -0.60
N CYS A 55 13.32 -7.10 0.74
CA CYS A 55 13.32 -5.95 1.64
C CYS A 55 14.71 -5.33 1.77
N ASN A 56 14.74 -4.04 2.10
CA ASN A 56 15.95 -3.41 2.61
C ASN A 56 16.34 -4.08 3.95
N LYS A 57 17.54 -4.61 4.02
CA LYS A 57 18.02 -5.40 5.17
C LYS A 57 18.80 -4.55 6.17
N SER A 58 18.52 -3.26 6.26
CA SER A 58 19.22 -2.32 7.14
C SER A 58 18.99 -2.63 8.64
N SER A 59 17.93 -3.34 8.98
CA SER A 59 17.61 -3.73 10.36
C SER A 59 17.46 -5.24 10.52
N PRO A 60 18.07 -5.86 11.56
CA PRO A 60 17.83 -7.24 11.93
C PRO A 60 16.36 -7.53 12.28
N ASP A 61 15.64 -6.51 12.74
CA ASP A 61 14.23 -6.61 13.13
C ASP A 61 13.27 -6.37 11.98
N ALA A 62 13.76 -6.15 10.76
CA ALA A 62 12.93 -5.88 9.58
C ALA A 62 11.83 -6.93 9.37
N ILE A 63 12.08 -8.16 9.78
CA ILE A 63 11.11 -9.27 9.69
C ILE A 63 9.86 -9.05 10.57
N ASN A 64 9.99 -8.31 11.64
CA ASN A 64 8.92 -8.05 12.61
C ASN A 64 8.20 -6.73 12.33
N GLN A 65 8.73 -5.92 11.41
CA GLN A 65 8.14 -4.63 11.06
C GLN A 65 6.87 -4.81 10.22
N PRO A 66 5.87 -3.93 10.39
CA PRO A 66 4.72 -3.91 9.52
C PRO A 66 5.11 -3.69 8.05
N MET A 67 4.44 -4.41 7.16
CA MET A 67 4.68 -4.37 5.71
C MET A 67 3.61 -3.51 5.03
N ILE A 68 4.05 -2.52 4.28
CA ILE A 68 3.18 -1.64 3.48
C ILE A 68 3.47 -1.87 2.00
N GLY A 69 2.45 -2.23 1.25
CA GLY A 69 2.53 -2.37 -0.20
C GLY A 69 2.20 -1.06 -0.91
N ILE A 70 2.83 -0.82 -2.04
CA ILE A 70 2.51 0.28 -2.95
C ILE A 70 1.92 -0.33 -4.21
N VAL A 71 0.75 0.16 -4.62
CA VAL A 71 0.18 -0.09 -5.95
C VAL A 71 0.20 1.23 -6.70
N SER A 72 0.94 1.28 -7.81
CA SER A 72 1.20 2.52 -8.52
C SER A 72 0.71 2.45 -9.96
N ALA A 73 0.09 3.54 -10.40
CA ALA A 73 -0.25 3.79 -11.79
C ALA A 73 0.85 4.58 -12.53
N TYR A 74 2.10 4.48 -12.07
CA TYR A 74 3.23 5.13 -12.74
C TYR A 74 3.32 4.74 -14.21
N ASN A 75 3.50 5.73 -15.04
CA ASN A 75 3.90 5.59 -16.44
C ASN A 75 4.43 6.93 -16.95
N ASP A 76 5.23 6.88 -18.03
CA ASP A 76 5.81 8.08 -18.66
C ASP A 76 4.90 8.72 -19.70
N MET A 77 3.80 8.06 -20.05
CA MET A 77 2.87 8.56 -21.09
C MET A 77 2.07 9.77 -20.60
N LEU A 78 1.81 9.84 -19.29
CA LEU A 78 0.89 10.80 -18.70
C LEU A 78 1.65 11.75 -17.77
N SER A 79 1.59 13.04 -18.04
CA SER A 79 2.25 14.07 -17.22
C SER A 79 1.79 14.05 -15.75
N ALA A 80 0.54 13.65 -15.50
CA ALA A 80 0.00 13.52 -14.14
C ALA A 80 0.56 12.29 -13.40
N HIS A 81 1.00 11.26 -14.11
CA HIS A 81 1.46 9.99 -13.55
C HIS A 81 2.99 9.85 -13.51
N ALA A 82 3.70 10.56 -14.37
CA ALA A 82 5.16 10.53 -14.40
C ALA A 82 5.84 10.83 -13.04
N PRO A 83 5.33 11.76 -12.20
CA PRO A 83 5.91 12.00 -10.87
C PRO A 83 5.86 10.81 -9.92
N PHE A 84 4.99 9.82 -10.17
CA PHE A 84 4.87 8.63 -9.33
C PHE A 84 6.12 7.74 -9.38
N GLU A 85 7.02 7.95 -10.35
CA GLU A 85 8.32 7.27 -10.38
C GLU A 85 9.09 7.44 -9.06
N GLN A 86 9.09 8.65 -8.52
CA GLN A 86 9.91 9.00 -7.36
C GLN A 86 9.24 8.68 -6.02
N TYR A 87 7.91 8.60 -5.98
CA TYR A 87 7.18 8.45 -4.73
C TYR A 87 7.48 7.14 -3.99
N PRO A 88 7.65 5.98 -4.65
CA PRO A 88 8.02 4.75 -3.96
C PRO A 88 9.31 4.88 -3.16
N LYS A 89 10.32 5.58 -3.68
CA LYS A 89 11.57 5.81 -2.94
C LYS A 89 11.34 6.67 -1.71
N ILE A 90 10.60 7.76 -1.85
CA ILE A 90 10.26 8.67 -0.74
C ILE A 90 9.52 7.90 0.37
N LEU A 91 8.53 7.08 -0.02
CA LEU A 91 7.77 6.28 0.94
C LEU A 91 8.62 5.21 1.62
N LYS A 92 9.58 4.61 0.91
CA LYS A 92 10.52 3.64 1.50
C LYS A 92 11.41 4.31 2.53
N ASP A 93 12.01 5.45 2.17
CA ASP A 93 12.93 6.19 3.04
C ASP A 93 12.19 6.61 4.36
N HIS A 94 11.02 7.22 4.25
CA HIS A 94 10.23 7.59 5.43
C HIS A 94 9.65 6.39 6.18
N GLY A 95 9.33 5.30 5.48
CA GLY A 95 8.88 4.07 6.11
C GLY A 95 9.95 3.47 7.00
N GLU A 96 11.20 3.47 6.53
CA GLU A 96 12.34 3.00 7.32
C GLU A 96 12.50 3.80 8.62
N ASP A 97 12.41 5.13 8.54
CA ASP A 97 12.45 6.03 9.71
C ASP A 97 11.35 5.73 10.74
N LEU A 98 10.22 5.20 10.28
CA LEU A 98 9.06 4.83 11.09
C LEU A 98 9.05 3.35 11.52
N GLY A 99 10.06 2.58 11.18
CA GLY A 99 10.10 1.14 11.45
C GLY A 99 9.11 0.33 10.61
N LEU A 100 8.86 0.74 9.37
CA LEU A 100 7.99 0.05 8.42
C LEU A 100 8.81 -0.52 7.26
N ASN A 101 8.40 -1.68 6.76
CA ASN A 101 8.86 -2.16 5.47
C ASN A 101 7.90 -1.70 4.37
N VAL A 102 8.40 -0.99 3.38
CA VAL A 102 7.60 -0.49 2.25
C VAL A 102 8.10 -1.10 0.96
N GLN A 103 7.20 -1.74 0.21
CA GLN A 103 7.54 -2.40 -1.04
C GLN A 103 6.55 -2.05 -2.15
N VAL A 104 7.03 -1.94 -3.38
CA VAL A 104 6.15 -1.89 -4.55
C VAL A 104 5.56 -3.30 -4.73
N ALA A 105 4.26 -3.41 -4.55
CA ALA A 105 3.52 -4.67 -4.61
C ALA A 105 2.96 -4.94 -6.01
N ALA A 106 2.50 -3.89 -6.68
CA ALA A 106 1.92 -3.98 -8.00
C ALA A 106 1.92 -2.60 -8.69
N GLY A 107 1.70 -2.63 -10.00
CA GLY A 107 1.51 -1.44 -10.81
C GLY A 107 0.71 -1.77 -12.06
N VAL A 108 -0.08 -0.85 -12.51
CA VAL A 108 -0.83 -0.94 -13.77
C VAL A 108 -0.81 0.40 -14.47
N PRO A 109 -0.79 0.43 -15.82
CA PRO A 109 -0.96 1.68 -16.54
C PRO A 109 -2.35 2.22 -16.25
N ALA A 110 -2.44 3.49 -15.83
CA ALA A 110 -3.70 4.19 -15.76
C ALA A 110 -3.97 4.91 -17.07
N MET A 111 -5.24 5.14 -17.32
CA MET A 111 -5.70 5.94 -18.43
C MET A 111 -5.94 7.38 -17.95
N CYS A 112 -5.58 8.36 -18.76
CA CYS A 112 -5.90 9.75 -18.51
C CYS A 112 -7.04 10.19 -19.43
N ASP A 113 -8.16 10.50 -18.85
CA ASP A 113 -9.34 11.01 -19.58
C ASP A 113 -9.00 12.29 -20.37
N GLY A 114 -8.06 13.09 -19.89
CA GLY A 114 -7.62 14.29 -20.59
C GLY A 114 -6.91 14.05 -21.92
N ILE A 115 -6.31 12.88 -22.11
CA ILE A 115 -5.67 12.47 -23.38
C ILE A 115 -6.67 11.75 -24.28
N THR A 116 -7.51 10.90 -23.69
CA THR A 116 -8.40 10.01 -24.44
C THR A 116 -9.79 10.59 -24.68
N GLN A 117 -10.10 11.75 -24.12
CA GLN A 117 -11.41 12.39 -24.29
C GLN A 117 -11.74 12.65 -25.76
N GLY A 118 -12.86 12.08 -26.21
CA GLY A 118 -13.29 12.15 -27.60
C GLY A 118 -12.67 11.11 -28.51
N GLU A 119 -11.75 10.28 -28.01
CA GLU A 119 -11.11 9.21 -28.75
C GLU A 119 -11.70 7.84 -28.36
N PRO A 120 -11.63 6.82 -29.25
CA PRO A 120 -12.16 5.48 -28.94
C PRO A 120 -11.56 4.85 -27.68
N GLY A 121 -10.33 5.20 -27.32
CA GLY A 121 -9.67 4.70 -26.11
C GLY A 121 -10.37 5.11 -24.82
N MET A 122 -11.23 6.13 -24.82
CA MET A 122 -12.00 6.57 -23.65
C MET A 122 -12.88 5.44 -23.07
N GLU A 123 -13.33 4.52 -23.89
CA GLU A 123 -14.13 3.36 -23.49
C GLU A 123 -13.40 2.45 -22.50
N LEU A 124 -12.07 2.50 -22.44
CA LEU A 124 -11.25 1.70 -21.53
C LEU A 124 -11.02 2.37 -20.16
N SER A 125 -11.51 3.58 -19.94
CA SER A 125 -11.29 4.34 -18.70
C SER A 125 -11.76 3.56 -17.46
N LEU A 126 -12.96 3.00 -17.49
CA LEU A 126 -13.51 2.20 -16.39
C LEU A 126 -12.74 0.92 -16.17
N PHE A 127 -12.29 0.26 -17.24
CA PHE A 127 -11.49 -0.96 -17.15
C PHE A 127 -10.13 -0.72 -16.48
N SER A 128 -9.53 0.44 -16.67
CA SER A 128 -8.27 0.76 -15.97
C SER A 128 -8.47 0.81 -14.45
N ARG A 129 -9.57 1.34 -13.96
CA ARG A 129 -9.92 1.33 -12.52
C ARG A 129 -10.13 -0.09 -11.99
N ASP A 130 -10.86 -0.91 -12.73
CA ASP A 130 -11.10 -2.30 -12.37
C ASP A 130 -9.78 -3.09 -12.33
N THR A 131 -8.87 -2.82 -13.27
CA THR A 131 -7.55 -3.45 -13.31
C THR A 131 -6.71 -3.04 -12.10
N ILE A 132 -6.74 -1.77 -11.68
CA ILE A 132 -6.07 -1.29 -10.46
C ILE A 132 -6.65 -1.96 -9.22
N ALA A 133 -7.98 -2.04 -9.12
CA ALA A 133 -8.65 -2.69 -8.01
C ALA A 133 -8.29 -4.18 -7.94
N LEU A 134 -8.28 -4.88 -9.07
CA LEU A 134 -7.88 -6.28 -9.16
C LEU A 134 -6.40 -6.49 -8.80
N SER A 135 -5.52 -5.63 -9.30
CA SER A 135 -4.09 -5.65 -8.96
C SER A 135 -3.86 -5.46 -7.46
N THR A 136 -4.62 -4.56 -6.83
CA THR A 136 -4.60 -4.35 -5.38
C THR A 136 -5.05 -5.61 -4.63
N ALA A 137 -6.14 -6.24 -5.06
CA ALA A 137 -6.62 -7.49 -4.48
C ALA A 137 -5.60 -8.62 -4.61
N ILE A 138 -4.95 -8.74 -5.77
CA ILE A 138 -3.86 -9.72 -6.00
C ILE A 138 -2.69 -9.44 -5.05
N GLY A 139 -2.24 -8.19 -4.93
CA GLY A 139 -1.17 -7.82 -4.00
C GLY A 139 -1.51 -8.22 -2.55
N LEU A 140 -2.72 -7.91 -2.11
CA LEU A 140 -3.20 -8.26 -0.77
C LEU A 140 -3.36 -9.77 -0.55
N SER A 141 -3.66 -10.53 -1.60
CA SER A 141 -3.84 -12.00 -1.51
C SER A 141 -2.59 -12.76 -1.08
N HIS A 142 -1.42 -12.15 -1.18
CA HIS A 142 -0.16 -12.73 -0.70
C HIS A 142 -0.07 -12.77 0.83
N ASN A 143 -0.98 -12.11 1.54
CA ASN A 143 -1.00 -12.01 3.02
C ASN A 143 0.31 -11.49 3.64
N VAL A 144 1.05 -10.70 2.87
CA VAL A 144 2.33 -10.12 3.29
C VAL A 144 2.13 -8.72 3.86
N PHE A 145 1.23 -7.95 3.24
CA PHE A 145 1.05 -6.54 3.57
C PHE A 145 0.02 -6.32 4.67
N ASN A 146 0.33 -5.41 5.58
CA ASN A 146 -0.58 -4.91 6.61
C ASN A 146 -1.49 -3.80 6.09
N GLY A 147 -1.06 -3.14 5.02
CA GLY A 147 -1.79 -2.06 4.35
C GLY A 147 -1.23 -1.79 2.96
N ILE A 148 -1.99 -1.07 2.17
CA ILE A 148 -1.64 -0.67 0.79
C ILE A 148 -1.77 0.84 0.66
N VAL A 149 -0.81 1.44 -0.03
CA VAL A 149 -0.88 2.81 -0.54
C VAL A 149 -1.14 2.72 -2.05
N CYS A 150 -2.26 3.26 -2.50
CA CYS A 150 -2.58 3.37 -3.91
C CYS A 150 -2.19 4.75 -4.42
N MET A 151 -1.49 4.79 -5.54
CA MET A 151 -1.09 6.00 -6.26
C MET A 151 -1.67 5.93 -7.67
N GLY A 152 -2.68 6.80 -7.93
CA GLY A 152 -3.38 6.86 -9.21
C GLY A 152 -4.13 8.14 -9.40
#